data_cb78f3d29a0a30d8c280830860e54425
#
_entry.id   cb78f3d29a0a30d8c280830860e54425
#
_cell.length_a   1.000
_cell.length_b   1.000
_cell.length_c   1.000
_cell.angle_alpha   90.00
_cell.angle_beta   90.00
_cell.angle_gamma   90.00
#
_symmetry.space_group_name_H-M   'P 1'
#
loop_
_entity.id
_entity.type
_entity.pdbx_description
1 polymer ?
#
loop_
_entity_poly.entity_id
_entity_poly.type
_entity_poly.pdbx_seq_one_letter_code
_entity_poly.pdbx_strand_id
1 'polypeptide(L)'
;MKRLIFSILAFTAMMVYPTCGLAQDDISSPRQDEKAHDSLVLQLTLDQALEIALSESNTFKIANMTVEKTGYAKKGSYAALYPNINVSGSYQRTLLKQVMVMDMGGQAMEIKVGRDNNITTSASASMPLVNAQLWESLKLSGMDVELAVEQARSSKIGMIKQVKQAFYAVLLAERSYDVVSEVYNNAQKNYEKTEQRFNVGKASEVERLRAQVTMMNAEPSVSSAENAVLLATWQLKAVMGIDLDTDIKVVGDLNDYTNTLLTPYVSEDDLSNNSTLIQLDIQDRMLESTIRMQKKQYIPTLAASINYNYSAMGDETLNWFPSSNAALSLSIPVFDGFQKRYNIKQSKVSKNMLELQREDTERNLRIAIRNYNDQMALCIKNYQAANATVEVAQKSYDISEKMYEVGKATMVELNDAQVSLMQAQLTQAQAIYNFMVAKASLDELIGKEE
;
A
#
# COMPACT_ATOMS: atom_id res chain seq x y z
N MET A 1 47.72 0.51 44.05
CA MET A 1 46.40 -0.08 43.70
C MET A 1 45.27 0.92 43.36
N LYS A 2 45.33 2.21 43.71
CA LYS A 2 44.33 3.22 43.34
C LYS A 2 44.38 3.70 41.87
N ARG A 3 45.45 3.44 41.12
CA ARG A 3 45.61 3.90 39.73
C ARG A 3 45.10 2.93 38.64
N LEU A 4 44.86 1.64 38.98
CA LEU A 4 44.36 0.65 38.02
C LEU A 4 42.81 0.63 37.90
N ILE A 5 42.10 1.04 38.96
CA ILE A 5 40.61 1.09 38.95
C ILE A 5 40.11 2.28 38.15
N PHE A 6 40.90 3.35 38.06
CA PHE A 6 40.51 4.54 37.25
C PHE A 6 40.70 4.34 35.74
N SER A 7 41.56 3.40 35.33
CA SER A 7 41.79 3.14 33.89
C SER A 7 40.74 2.27 33.23
N ILE A 8 40.01 1.43 33.98
CA ILE A 8 38.94 0.57 33.42
C ILE A 8 37.62 1.34 33.31
N LEU A 9 37.37 2.31 34.20
CA LEU A 9 36.19 3.19 34.09
C LEU A 9 36.31 4.28 32.99
N ALA A 10 37.54 4.60 32.57
CA ALA A 10 37.77 5.59 31.51
C ALA A 10 37.60 5.06 30.09
N PHE A 11 37.56 3.73 29.88
CA PHE A 11 37.43 3.13 28.55
C PHE A 11 35.95 2.87 28.12
N THR A 12 35.01 2.91 29.08
CA THR A 12 33.56 2.74 28.78
C THR A 12 32.81 4.06 28.59
N ALA A 13 33.48 5.21 28.82
CA ALA A 13 32.83 6.55 28.71
C ALA A 13 33.11 7.28 27.37
N MET A 14 33.78 6.63 26.42
CA MET A 14 34.23 7.30 25.17
C MET A 14 33.49 6.87 23.90
N MET A 15 32.28 6.32 24.03
CA MET A 15 31.38 6.14 22.92
C MET A 15 30.00 6.67 23.30
N VAL A 16 29.61 7.74 22.65
CA VAL A 16 28.32 8.43 22.58
C VAL A 16 28.32 9.82 23.22
N TYR A 17 28.83 10.81 22.49
CA TYR A 17 28.24 12.15 22.45
C TYR A 17 28.21 12.64 20.99
N PRO A 18 27.05 12.81 20.37
CA PRO A 18 26.96 13.69 19.21
C PRO A 18 27.06 15.14 19.72
N THR A 19 28.05 15.87 19.27
CA THR A 19 28.17 17.30 19.45
C THR A 19 27.00 17.98 18.76
N CYS A 20 26.00 18.40 19.52
CA CYS A 20 25.00 19.34 19.08
C CYS A 20 25.64 20.73 19.11
N GLY A 21 26.15 21.18 17.97
CA GLY A 21 26.59 22.56 17.79
C GLY A 21 25.34 23.45 17.75
N LEU A 22 25.16 24.29 18.75
CA LEU A 22 24.24 25.41 18.70
C LEU A 22 24.81 26.44 17.73
N ALA A 23 24.32 26.44 16.49
CA ALA A 23 24.43 27.58 15.61
C ALA A 23 23.35 28.58 16.03
N GLN A 24 23.80 29.72 16.50
CA GLN A 24 22.99 30.94 16.62
C GLN A 24 22.80 31.48 15.20
N ASP A 25 21.62 31.22 14.62
CA ASP A 25 21.24 31.89 13.39
C ASP A 25 20.58 33.24 13.70
N ASP A 26 21.25 34.28 13.22
CA ASP A 26 20.75 35.61 13.10
C ASP A 26 19.45 35.61 12.27
N ILE A 27 18.37 36.05 12.89
CA ILE A 27 17.08 36.31 12.23
C ILE A 27 17.22 37.63 11.46
N SER A 28 17.71 37.54 10.23
CA SER A 28 17.50 38.55 9.22
C SER A 28 16.47 38.00 8.22
N SER A 29 15.25 38.49 8.32
CA SER A 29 14.16 38.26 7.37
C SER A 29 14.61 38.57 5.92
N PRO A 30 14.55 37.61 4.99
CA PRO A 30 14.56 37.94 3.58
C PRO A 30 13.16 38.41 3.17
N ARG A 31 13.10 39.56 2.56
CA ARG A 31 11.96 40.06 1.79
C ARG A 31 11.47 38.95 0.87
N GLN A 32 10.19 38.68 0.93
CA GLN A 32 9.47 37.92 -0.08
C GLN A 32 9.60 38.65 -1.41
N ASP A 33 10.53 38.21 -2.23
CA ASP A 33 10.43 38.40 -3.67
C ASP A 33 9.29 37.47 -4.13
N GLU A 34 8.15 38.05 -4.37
CA GLU A 34 7.02 37.50 -5.09
C GLU A 34 7.49 37.18 -6.53
N LYS A 35 8.21 36.05 -6.67
CA LYS A 35 8.42 35.45 -7.99
C LYS A 35 7.05 34.98 -8.43
N ALA A 36 6.48 35.68 -9.42
CA ALA A 36 5.43 35.12 -10.25
C ALA A 36 5.89 33.72 -10.69
N HIS A 37 5.33 32.67 -10.06
CA HIS A 37 5.40 31.34 -10.58
C HIS A 37 4.56 31.35 -11.85
N ASP A 38 5.25 31.43 -12.98
CA ASP A 38 4.74 30.96 -14.26
C ASP A 38 4.59 29.43 -14.04
N SER A 39 3.44 29.04 -13.48
CA SER A 39 3.14 27.64 -13.17
C SER A 39 2.99 26.95 -14.52
N LEU A 40 4.04 26.23 -14.92
CA LEU A 40 3.98 25.29 -16.03
C LEU A 40 2.87 24.29 -15.73
N VAL A 41 1.69 24.52 -16.30
CA VAL A 41 0.56 23.58 -16.21
C VAL A 41 1.02 22.27 -16.81
N LEU A 42 1.18 21.25 -15.97
CA LEU A 42 1.62 19.92 -16.40
C LEU A 42 0.49 19.27 -17.19
N GLN A 43 0.68 19.11 -18.50
CA GLN A 43 -0.25 18.36 -19.34
C GLN A 43 -0.02 16.86 -19.10
N LEU A 44 -1.09 16.15 -18.72
CA LEU A 44 -1.01 14.74 -18.35
C LEU A 44 -1.85 13.86 -19.28
N THR A 45 -1.18 12.98 -20.00
CA THR A 45 -1.84 11.82 -20.63
C THR A 45 -1.95 10.67 -19.62
N LEU A 46 -2.76 9.65 -19.93
CA LEU A 46 -2.91 8.48 -19.06
C LEU A 46 -1.55 7.79 -18.79
N ASP A 47 -0.73 7.62 -19.83
CA ASP A 47 0.57 6.95 -19.69
C ASP A 47 1.53 7.76 -18.79
N GLN A 48 1.54 9.08 -18.95
CA GLN A 48 2.33 9.97 -18.08
C GLN A 48 1.83 9.95 -16.63
N ALA A 49 0.51 9.91 -16.42
CA ALA A 49 -0.06 9.79 -15.09
C ALA A 49 0.32 8.46 -14.41
N LEU A 50 0.36 7.36 -15.17
CA LEU A 50 0.82 6.06 -14.70
C LEU A 50 2.32 6.07 -14.35
N GLU A 51 3.17 6.67 -15.20
CA GLU A 51 4.61 6.79 -14.96
C GLU A 51 4.91 7.59 -13.68
N ILE A 52 4.25 8.74 -13.51
CA ILE A 52 4.37 9.57 -12.31
C ILE A 52 3.91 8.79 -11.07
N ALA A 53 2.77 8.11 -11.13
CA ALA A 53 2.27 7.33 -10.01
C ALA A 53 3.24 6.19 -9.62
N LEU A 54 3.88 5.53 -10.59
CA LEU A 54 4.88 4.49 -10.34
C LEU A 54 6.16 5.05 -9.69
N SER A 55 6.51 6.32 -9.97
CA SER A 55 7.70 6.95 -9.38
C SER A 55 7.41 7.64 -8.04
N GLU A 56 6.24 8.27 -7.88
CA GLU A 56 5.94 9.16 -6.76
C GLU A 56 5.01 8.56 -5.71
N SER A 57 4.15 7.61 -6.06
CA SER A 57 3.18 7.05 -5.12
C SER A 57 3.83 6.42 -3.89
N ASN A 58 3.44 6.92 -2.72
CA ASN A 58 3.89 6.38 -1.43
C ASN A 58 3.49 4.91 -1.24
N THR A 59 2.34 4.49 -1.76
CA THR A 59 1.86 3.11 -1.67
C THR A 59 2.84 2.15 -2.36
N PHE A 60 3.30 2.50 -3.56
CA PHE A 60 4.25 1.67 -4.30
C PHE A 60 5.67 1.77 -3.70
N LYS A 61 6.11 2.95 -3.24
CA LYS A 61 7.36 3.12 -2.50
C LYS A 61 7.40 2.23 -1.24
N ILE A 62 6.31 2.20 -0.45
CA ILE A 62 6.18 1.35 0.75
C ILE A 62 6.23 -0.14 0.37
N ALA A 63 5.58 -0.55 -0.72
CA ALA A 63 5.63 -1.93 -1.19
C ALA A 63 7.06 -2.36 -1.54
N ASN A 64 7.81 -1.54 -2.26
CA ASN A 64 9.22 -1.80 -2.59
C ASN A 64 10.12 -1.81 -1.35
N MET A 65 9.92 -0.88 -0.40
CA MET A 65 10.63 -0.89 0.88
C MET A 65 10.33 -2.14 1.71
N THR A 66 9.13 -2.71 1.57
CA THR A 66 8.77 -3.98 2.24
C THR A 66 9.55 -5.15 1.64
N VAL A 67 9.75 -5.18 0.32
CA VAL A 67 10.63 -6.17 -0.35
C VAL A 67 12.07 -6.03 0.16
N GLU A 68 12.59 -4.81 0.21
CA GLU A 68 13.95 -4.53 0.71
C GLU A 68 14.10 -4.96 2.18
N LYS A 69 13.14 -4.58 3.04
CA LYS A 69 13.09 -4.98 4.47
C LYS A 69 13.11 -6.50 4.62
N THR A 70 12.30 -7.21 3.83
CA THR A 70 12.26 -8.68 3.87
C THR A 70 13.55 -9.29 3.32
N GLY A 71 14.18 -8.65 2.33
CA GLY A 71 15.51 -9.00 1.85
C GLY A 71 16.59 -8.89 2.94
N TYR A 72 16.56 -7.85 3.76
CA TYR A 72 17.45 -7.73 4.94
C TYR A 72 17.11 -8.78 6.01
N ALA A 73 15.85 -9.07 6.26
CA ALA A 73 15.44 -10.13 7.17
C ALA A 73 15.99 -11.50 6.73
N LYS A 74 15.94 -11.81 5.42
CA LYS A 74 16.57 -13.01 4.83
C LYS A 74 18.07 -13.00 5.07
N LYS A 75 18.79 -11.90 4.81
CA LYS A 75 20.22 -11.79 5.09
C LYS A 75 20.51 -11.99 6.59
N GLY A 76 19.67 -11.41 7.46
CA GLY A 76 19.74 -11.57 8.90
C GLY A 76 19.55 -13.02 9.37
N SER A 77 18.67 -13.79 8.71
CA SER A 77 18.47 -15.20 9.07
C SER A 77 19.71 -16.07 8.85
N TYR A 78 20.59 -15.72 7.89
CA TYR A 78 21.88 -16.39 7.69
C TYR A 78 22.87 -16.15 8.82
N ALA A 79 22.67 -15.12 9.65
CA ALA A 79 23.52 -14.87 10.82
C ALA A 79 23.50 -16.03 11.81
N ALA A 80 22.41 -16.81 11.84
CA ALA A 80 22.32 -18.02 12.66
C ALA A 80 23.30 -19.15 12.26
N LEU A 81 23.93 -19.07 11.08
CA LEU A 81 25.00 -19.99 10.66
C LEU A 81 26.39 -19.57 11.15
N TYR A 82 26.57 -18.32 11.56
CA TYR A 82 27.84 -17.78 11.99
C TYR A 82 28.01 -17.92 13.51
N PRO A 83 29.28 -17.87 14.00
CA PRO A 83 29.53 -17.85 15.43
C PRO A 83 28.89 -16.64 16.10
N ASN A 84 28.18 -16.88 17.20
CA ASN A 84 27.67 -15.82 18.07
C ASN A 84 28.74 -15.59 19.17
N ILE A 85 29.30 -14.39 19.24
CA ILE A 85 30.32 -14.01 20.19
C ILE A 85 29.74 -13.02 21.20
N ASN A 86 29.75 -13.40 22.47
CA ASN A 86 29.24 -12.58 23.57
C ASN A 86 30.33 -12.35 24.59
N VAL A 87 30.38 -11.12 25.11
CA VAL A 87 31.20 -10.77 26.28
C VAL A 87 30.26 -10.28 27.37
N SER A 88 30.41 -10.82 28.57
CA SER A 88 29.59 -10.43 29.72
C SER A 88 30.46 -10.24 30.94
N GLY A 89 30.06 -9.34 31.84
CA GLY A 89 30.72 -9.09 33.12
C GLY A 89 29.65 -9.06 34.22
N SER A 90 29.94 -9.71 35.34
CA SER A 90 29.08 -9.70 36.51
C SER A 90 29.86 -9.46 37.76
N TYR A 91 29.30 -8.72 38.69
CA TYR A 91 29.75 -8.60 40.07
C TYR A 91 28.66 -9.09 40.99
N GLN A 92 29.02 -10.03 41.86
CA GLN A 92 28.12 -10.59 42.85
C GLN A 92 28.74 -10.41 44.23
N ARG A 93 27.99 -9.84 45.17
CA ARG A 93 28.33 -9.80 46.59
C ARG A 93 27.44 -10.77 47.35
N THR A 94 28.07 -11.71 48.07
CA THR A 94 27.38 -12.66 48.94
C THR A 94 27.07 -11.96 50.26
N LEU A 95 25.79 -11.77 50.58
CA LEU A 95 25.34 -11.13 51.81
C LEU A 95 25.35 -12.12 52.99
N LEU A 96 24.97 -13.38 52.71
CA LEU A 96 25.00 -14.48 53.69
C LEU A 96 25.72 -15.66 53.04
N LYS A 97 26.86 -16.10 53.66
CA LYS A 97 27.59 -17.28 53.18
C LYS A 97 26.84 -18.56 53.50
N GLN A 98 26.87 -19.50 52.57
CA GLN A 98 26.30 -20.83 52.77
C GLN A 98 27.08 -21.56 53.86
N VAL A 99 26.39 -22.14 54.84
CA VAL A 99 26.95 -22.98 55.88
C VAL A 99 26.92 -24.44 55.45
N MET A 100 28.07 -25.06 55.39
CA MET A 100 28.20 -26.49 55.12
C MET A 100 28.55 -27.18 56.42
N VAL A 101 27.78 -28.17 56.80
CA VAL A 101 28.02 -28.99 58.00
C VAL A 101 28.82 -30.21 57.56
N MET A 102 30.04 -30.34 58.02
CA MET A 102 30.87 -31.52 57.83
C MET A 102 31.02 -32.30 59.14
N ASP A 103 30.81 -33.61 59.08
CA ASP A 103 31.09 -34.52 60.20
C ASP A 103 32.54 -35.00 60.08
N MET A 104 33.39 -34.53 61.01
CA MET A 104 34.78 -35.02 61.15
C MET A 104 34.94 -35.78 62.43
N GLY A 105 34.72 -37.09 62.37
CA GLY A 105 34.97 -37.98 63.50
C GLY A 105 33.95 -37.88 64.65
N GLY A 106 32.70 -37.62 64.33
CA GLY A 106 31.57 -37.55 65.29
C GLY A 106 31.33 -36.16 65.86
N GLN A 107 32.00 -35.12 65.34
CA GLN A 107 31.69 -33.72 65.66
C GLN A 107 31.22 -33.00 64.38
N ALA A 108 30.02 -32.47 64.42
CA ALA A 108 29.48 -31.62 63.35
C ALA A 108 30.18 -30.24 63.37
N MET A 109 30.95 -29.94 62.35
CA MET A 109 31.63 -28.65 62.21
C MET A 109 30.93 -27.83 61.13
N GLU A 110 30.50 -26.62 61.48
CA GLU A 110 29.92 -25.68 60.54
C GLU A 110 31.02 -24.85 59.83
N ILE A 111 31.12 -25.01 58.52
CA ILE A 111 32.08 -24.23 57.71
C ILE A 111 31.29 -23.28 56.81
N LYS A 112 31.57 -21.98 56.89
CA LYS A 112 31.03 -20.98 55.97
C LYS A 112 31.78 -21.07 54.65
N VAL A 113 31.07 -21.48 53.59
CA VAL A 113 31.66 -21.65 52.25
C VAL A 113 31.29 -20.48 51.35
N GLY A 114 32.26 -20.04 50.55
CA GLY A 114 32.10 -18.93 49.60
C GLY A 114 32.94 -17.69 49.97
N ARG A 115 33.03 -16.78 49.04
CA ARG A 115 33.70 -15.47 49.20
C ARG A 115 32.67 -14.37 49.14
N ASP A 116 32.95 -13.23 49.80
CA ASP A 116 32.02 -12.09 49.83
C ASP A 116 31.85 -11.45 48.46
N ASN A 117 32.95 -11.35 47.71
CA ASN A 117 32.94 -10.70 46.39
C ASN A 117 33.36 -11.71 45.32
N ASN A 118 32.57 -11.75 44.26
CA ASN A 118 32.83 -12.52 43.04
C ASN A 118 32.65 -11.63 41.82
N ILE A 119 33.71 -11.45 41.04
CA ILE A 119 33.68 -10.76 39.74
C ILE A 119 33.94 -11.82 38.68
N THR A 120 33.05 -11.89 37.68
CA THR A 120 33.26 -12.80 36.56
C THR A 120 33.15 -12.03 35.27
N THR A 121 34.16 -12.07 34.42
CA THR A 121 34.12 -11.63 33.04
C THR A 121 34.22 -12.86 32.16
N SER A 122 33.28 -13.02 31.24
CA SER A 122 33.27 -14.16 30.33
C SER A 122 33.16 -13.70 28.87
N ALA A 123 33.96 -14.32 28.01
CA ALA A 123 33.81 -14.25 26.57
C ALA A 123 33.42 -15.63 26.05
N SER A 124 32.30 -15.71 25.32
CA SER A 124 31.82 -16.97 24.76
C SER A 124 31.59 -16.84 23.27
N ALA A 125 31.99 -17.87 22.52
CA ALA A 125 31.65 -18.03 21.11
C ALA A 125 30.91 -19.36 20.94
N SER A 126 29.74 -19.35 20.30
CA SER A 126 28.95 -20.54 20.02
C SER A 126 28.48 -20.56 18.57
N MET A 127 28.51 -21.74 17.96
CA MET A 127 28.11 -21.94 16.57
C MET A 127 27.40 -23.29 16.40
N PRO A 128 26.21 -23.34 15.71
CA PRO A 128 25.60 -24.59 15.30
C PRO A 128 26.43 -25.21 14.17
N LEU A 129 26.89 -26.44 14.33
CA LEU A 129 27.59 -27.18 13.29
C LEU A 129 26.64 -28.00 12.43
N VAL A 130 25.63 -28.62 13.06
CA VAL A 130 24.59 -29.41 12.40
C VAL A 130 23.25 -29.01 13.01
N ASN A 131 22.41 -28.37 12.20
CA ASN A 131 21.04 -28.03 12.57
C ASN A 131 20.14 -28.11 11.34
N ALA A 132 19.46 -29.26 11.14
CA ALA A 132 18.63 -29.48 9.97
C ALA A 132 17.40 -28.56 9.91
N GLN A 133 16.88 -28.13 11.07
CA GLN A 133 15.78 -27.16 11.15
C GLN A 133 16.21 -25.79 10.63
N LEU A 134 17.42 -25.34 10.95
CA LEU A 134 17.96 -24.06 10.51
C LEU A 134 18.03 -23.96 8.98
N TRP A 135 18.48 -25.04 8.32
CA TRP A 135 18.53 -25.06 6.84
C TRP A 135 17.14 -24.90 6.20
N GLU A 136 16.10 -25.43 6.82
CA GLU A 136 14.73 -25.26 6.30
C GLU A 136 14.19 -23.85 6.61
N SER A 137 14.54 -23.27 7.76
CA SER A 137 14.15 -21.89 8.07
C SER A 137 14.77 -20.86 7.12
N LEU A 138 16.01 -21.12 6.61
CA LEU A 138 16.61 -20.28 5.58
C LEU A 138 15.88 -20.35 4.23
N LYS A 139 15.34 -21.53 3.88
CA LYS A 139 14.47 -21.65 2.69
C LYS A 139 13.18 -20.87 2.88
N LEU A 140 12.59 -20.96 4.08
CA LEU A 140 11.38 -20.23 4.43
C LEU A 140 11.58 -18.72 4.30
N SER A 141 12.70 -18.19 4.83
CA SER A 141 13.02 -16.76 4.66
C SER A 141 13.25 -16.34 3.20
N GLY A 142 13.63 -17.28 2.33
CA GLY A 142 13.67 -17.06 0.88
C GLY A 142 12.27 -16.92 0.27
N MET A 143 11.31 -17.73 0.72
CA MET A 143 9.91 -17.67 0.29
C MET A 143 9.20 -16.42 0.85
N ASP A 144 9.58 -15.93 2.03
CA ASP A 144 9.09 -14.63 2.55
C ASP A 144 9.42 -13.48 1.59
N VAL A 145 10.61 -13.47 0.99
CA VAL A 145 11.00 -12.48 -0.02
C VAL A 145 10.16 -12.65 -1.29
N GLU A 146 9.97 -13.89 -1.75
CA GLU A 146 9.14 -14.19 -2.94
C GLU A 146 7.70 -13.70 -2.73
N LEU A 147 7.14 -13.93 -1.55
CA LEU A 147 5.81 -13.42 -1.18
C LEU A 147 5.77 -11.88 -1.16
N ALA A 148 6.79 -11.23 -0.60
CA ALA A 148 6.88 -9.77 -0.56
C ALA A 148 6.98 -9.16 -1.97
N VAL A 149 7.70 -9.79 -2.89
CA VAL A 149 7.79 -9.39 -4.30
C VAL A 149 6.42 -9.49 -4.97
N GLU A 150 5.70 -10.59 -4.75
CA GLU A 150 4.36 -10.76 -5.34
C GLU A 150 3.33 -9.79 -4.73
N GLN A 151 3.45 -9.46 -3.45
CA GLN A 151 2.65 -8.41 -2.82
C GLN A 151 2.93 -7.03 -3.40
N ALA A 152 4.20 -6.73 -3.70
CA ALA A 152 4.58 -5.48 -4.37
C ALA A 152 4.02 -5.42 -5.81
N ARG A 153 4.02 -6.55 -6.55
CA ARG A 153 3.37 -6.67 -7.86
C ARG A 153 1.86 -6.43 -7.76
N SER A 154 1.20 -7.02 -6.79
CA SER A 154 -0.22 -6.78 -6.52
C SER A 154 -0.52 -5.30 -6.25
N SER A 155 0.32 -4.64 -5.44
CA SER A 155 0.19 -3.21 -5.14
C SER A 155 0.38 -2.34 -6.39
N LYS A 156 1.32 -2.71 -7.28
CA LYS A 156 1.53 -2.05 -8.57
C LYS A 156 0.29 -2.13 -9.45
N ILE A 157 -0.27 -3.34 -9.64
CA ILE A 157 -1.47 -3.57 -10.46
C ILE A 157 -2.67 -2.82 -9.89
N GLY A 158 -2.88 -2.89 -8.56
CA GLY A 158 -3.94 -2.14 -7.89
C GLY A 158 -3.81 -0.63 -8.03
N MET A 159 -2.58 -0.10 -8.01
CA MET A 159 -2.32 1.32 -8.24
C MET A 159 -2.62 1.72 -9.69
N ILE A 160 -2.20 0.93 -10.68
CA ILE A 160 -2.52 1.16 -12.10
C ILE A 160 -4.03 1.29 -12.28
N LYS A 161 -4.82 0.37 -11.70
CA LYS A 161 -6.28 0.46 -11.71
C LYS A 161 -6.78 1.78 -11.11
N GLN A 162 -6.28 2.15 -9.91
CA GLN A 162 -6.71 3.37 -9.21
C GLN A 162 -6.41 4.63 -10.02
N VAL A 163 -5.23 4.71 -10.65
CA VAL A 163 -4.86 5.84 -11.52
C VAL A 163 -5.77 5.91 -12.74
N LYS A 164 -6.02 4.78 -13.43
CA LYS A 164 -6.94 4.70 -14.56
C LYS A 164 -8.34 5.18 -14.16
N GLN A 165 -8.87 4.70 -13.05
CA GLN A 165 -10.21 5.10 -12.56
C GLN A 165 -10.27 6.59 -12.22
N ALA A 166 -9.25 7.14 -11.53
CA ALA A 166 -9.19 8.55 -11.19
C ALA A 166 -9.04 9.42 -12.44
N PHE A 167 -8.23 9.02 -13.41
CA PHE A 167 -8.05 9.71 -14.68
C PHE A 167 -9.37 9.78 -15.47
N TYR A 168 -10.06 8.65 -15.63
CA TYR A 168 -11.36 8.62 -16.31
C TYR A 168 -12.43 9.41 -15.55
N ALA A 169 -12.34 9.50 -14.21
CA ALA A 169 -13.26 10.32 -13.42
C ALA A 169 -13.06 11.83 -13.70
N VAL A 170 -11.81 12.28 -13.91
CA VAL A 170 -11.53 13.66 -14.34
C VAL A 170 -12.15 13.92 -15.71
N LEU A 171 -11.92 13.03 -16.69
CA LEU A 171 -12.52 13.19 -18.04
C LEU A 171 -14.05 13.21 -18.01
N LEU A 172 -14.68 12.40 -17.16
CA LEU A 172 -16.13 12.41 -16.97
C LEU A 172 -16.60 13.73 -16.36
N ALA A 173 -15.88 14.25 -15.36
CA ALA A 173 -16.21 15.52 -14.71
C ALA A 173 -16.05 16.69 -15.68
N GLU A 174 -14.96 16.73 -16.47
CA GLU A 174 -14.74 17.75 -17.51
C GLU A 174 -15.84 17.69 -18.57
N ARG A 175 -16.19 16.49 -19.06
CA ARG A 175 -17.29 16.32 -20.03
C ARG A 175 -18.62 16.78 -19.45
N SER A 176 -18.89 16.48 -18.18
CA SER A 176 -20.12 16.93 -17.51
C SER A 176 -20.15 18.45 -17.34
N TYR A 177 -19.03 19.07 -17.03
CA TYR A 177 -18.89 20.53 -16.96
C TYR A 177 -19.15 21.19 -18.31
N ASP A 178 -18.59 20.65 -19.40
CA ASP A 178 -18.82 21.16 -20.76
C ASP A 178 -20.29 21.14 -21.12
N VAL A 179 -20.99 20.00 -20.89
CA VAL A 179 -22.42 19.84 -21.17
C VAL A 179 -23.27 20.83 -20.37
N VAL A 180 -23.00 20.97 -19.06
CA VAL A 180 -23.76 21.87 -18.18
C VAL A 180 -23.48 23.35 -18.54
N SER A 181 -22.23 23.68 -18.85
CA SER A 181 -21.82 25.02 -19.28
C SER A 181 -22.48 25.42 -20.61
N GLU A 182 -22.62 24.48 -21.55
CA GLU A 182 -23.36 24.69 -22.79
C GLU A 182 -24.82 25.03 -22.52
N VAL A 183 -25.47 24.30 -21.60
CA VAL A 183 -26.85 24.55 -21.18
C VAL A 183 -27.00 25.95 -20.59
N TYR A 184 -26.10 26.37 -19.71
CA TYR A 184 -26.10 27.71 -19.12
C TYR A 184 -25.89 28.79 -20.19
N ASN A 185 -24.91 28.64 -21.07
CA ASN A 185 -24.64 29.57 -22.15
C ASN A 185 -25.84 29.74 -23.11
N ASN A 186 -26.54 28.64 -23.39
CA ASN A 186 -27.77 28.67 -24.23
C ASN A 186 -28.91 29.35 -23.47
N ALA A 187 -29.09 29.08 -22.17
CA ALA A 187 -30.08 29.76 -21.35
C ALA A 187 -29.82 31.26 -21.24
N GLN A 188 -28.55 31.68 -21.10
CA GLN A 188 -28.18 33.10 -21.10
C GLN A 188 -28.48 33.78 -22.42
N LYS A 189 -28.09 33.19 -23.56
CA LYS A 189 -28.41 33.72 -24.90
C LYS A 189 -29.92 33.83 -25.10
N ASN A 190 -30.69 32.86 -24.63
CA ASN A 190 -32.16 32.88 -24.75
C ASN A 190 -32.77 33.98 -23.86
N TYR A 191 -32.25 34.22 -22.66
CA TYR A 191 -32.66 35.36 -21.82
C TYR A 191 -32.37 36.68 -22.52
N GLU A 192 -31.15 36.90 -23.01
CA GLU A 192 -30.77 38.14 -23.71
C GLU A 192 -31.65 38.42 -24.95
N LYS A 193 -31.92 37.39 -25.78
CA LYS A 193 -32.81 37.50 -26.93
C LYS A 193 -34.23 37.85 -26.48
N THR A 194 -34.73 37.22 -25.42
CA THR A 194 -36.10 37.44 -24.91
C THR A 194 -36.25 38.84 -24.32
N GLU A 195 -35.24 39.34 -23.60
CA GLU A 195 -35.17 40.68 -23.05
C GLU A 195 -35.20 41.74 -24.16
N GLN A 196 -34.41 41.56 -25.23
CA GLN A 196 -34.44 42.43 -26.40
C GLN A 196 -35.84 42.46 -27.06
N ARG A 197 -36.52 41.29 -27.19
CA ARG A 197 -37.88 41.19 -27.72
C ARG A 197 -38.90 41.86 -26.81
N PHE A 198 -38.75 41.75 -25.49
CA PHE A 198 -39.59 42.43 -24.50
C PHE A 198 -39.49 43.95 -24.62
N ASN A 199 -38.24 44.48 -24.71
CA ASN A 199 -37.97 45.92 -24.81
C ASN A 199 -38.59 46.56 -26.06
N VAL A 200 -38.81 45.75 -27.14
CA VAL A 200 -39.48 46.23 -28.36
C VAL A 200 -40.94 45.80 -28.44
N GLY A 201 -41.52 45.28 -27.32
CA GLY A 201 -42.92 44.90 -27.19
C GLY A 201 -43.32 43.60 -27.95
N LYS A 202 -42.32 42.75 -28.29
CA LYS A 202 -42.54 41.49 -29.03
C LYS A 202 -42.51 40.24 -28.16
N ALA A 203 -42.25 40.38 -26.87
CA ALA A 203 -42.35 39.29 -25.88
C ALA A 203 -43.11 39.80 -24.64
N SER A 204 -43.74 38.87 -23.92
CA SER A 204 -44.41 39.16 -22.68
C SER A 204 -43.44 39.24 -21.48
N GLU A 205 -43.84 39.93 -20.41
CA GLU A 205 -43.05 39.94 -19.16
C GLU A 205 -42.92 38.54 -18.56
N VAL A 206 -43.89 37.67 -18.70
CA VAL A 206 -43.87 36.28 -18.27
C VAL A 206 -42.79 35.48 -19.01
N GLU A 207 -42.64 35.69 -20.32
CA GLU A 207 -41.59 35.04 -21.11
C GLU A 207 -40.20 35.50 -20.66
N ARG A 208 -40.00 36.80 -20.42
CA ARG A 208 -38.76 37.39 -19.94
C ARG A 208 -38.37 36.81 -18.55
N LEU A 209 -39.32 36.80 -17.60
CA LEU A 209 -39.10 36.27 -16.28
C LEU A 209 -38.79 34.75 -16.28
N ARG A 210 -39.48 33.99 -17.12
CA ARG A 210 -39.20 32.55 -17.29
C ARG A 210 -37.79 32.32 -17.85
N ALA A 211 -37.37 33.06 -18.88
CA ALA A 211 -36.00 32.93 -19.41
C ALA A 211 -34.96 33.31 -18.35
N GLN A 212 -35.20 34.36 -17.54
CA GLN A 212 -34.35 34.76 -16.45
C GLN A 212 -34.23 33.67 -15.39
N VAL A 213 -35.34 33.07 -14.95
CA VAL A 213 -35.34 31.96 -13.98
C VAL A 213 -34.60 30.74 -14.51
N THR A 214 -34.77 30.41 -15.81
CA THR A 214 -34.06 29.28 -16.43
C THR A 214 -32.54 29.51 -16.39
N MET A 215 -32.06 30.70 -16.73
CA MET A 215 -30.64 31.07 -16.66
C MET A 215 -30.11 31.01 -15.21
N MET A 216 -30.83 31.63 -14.26
CA MET A 216 -30.45 31.63 -12.85
C MET A 216 -30.41 30.23 -12.23
N ASN A 217 -31.29 29.32 -12.64
CA ASN A 217 -31.28 27.93 -12.18
C ASN A 217 -30.16 27.08 -12.78
N ALA A 218 -29.62 27.46 -13.94
CA ALA A 218 -28.52 26.75 -14.57
C ALA A 218 -27.15 27.12 -13.95
N GLU A 219 -26.99 28.33 -13.44
CA GLU A 219 -25.71 28.83 -12.87
C GLU A 219 -25.18 27.99 -11.70
N PRO A 220 -25.97 27.57 -10.68
CA PRO A 220 -25.50 26.70 -9.61
C PRO A 220 -25.05 25.32 -10.11
N SER A 221 -25.62 24.84 -11.21
CA SER A 221 -25.23 23.57 -11.82
C SER A 221 -23.83 23.64 -12.43
N VAL A 222 -23.48 24.76 -13.06
CA VAL A 222 -22.12 25.02 -13.58
C VAL A 222 -21.11 25.02 -12.42
N SER A 223 -21.39 25.79 -11.35
CA SER A 223 -20.50 25.85 -10.19
C SER A 223 -20.33 24.47 -9.51
N SER A 224 -21.40 23.67 -9.48
CA SER A 224 -21.33 22.30 -8.96
C SER A 224 -20.47 21.39 -9.85
N ALA A 225 -20.57 21.52 -11.16
CA ALA A 225 -19.78 20.75 -12.11
C ALA A 225 -18.29 21.18 -12.06
N GLU A 226 -18.00 22.47 -11.94
CA GLU A 226 -16.64 22.99 -11.74
C GLU A 226 -15.98 22.41 -10.46
N ASN A 227 -16.71 22.42 -9.35
CA ASN A 227 -16.25 21.78 -8.13
C ASN A 227 -16.01 20.26 -8.30
N ALA A 228 -16.83 19.58 -9.10
CA ALA A 228 -16.63 18.16 -9.37
C ALA A 228 -15.33 17.91 -10.16
N VAL A 229 -14.98 18.75 -11.13
CA VAL A 229 -13.68 18.69 -11.83
C VAL A 229 -12.53 18.89 -10.86
N LEU A 230 -12.64 19.91 -10.00
CA LEU A 230 -11.59 20.21 -9.00
C LEU A 230 -11.38 19.01 -8.06
N LEU A 231 -12.46 18.43 -7.53
CA LEU A 231 -12.37 17.27 -6.62
C LEU A 231 -11.82 16.03 -7.33
N ALA A 232 -12.24 15.74 -8.57
CA ALA A 232 -11.70 14.63 -9.34
C ALA A 232 -10.21 14.82 -9.62
N THR A 233 -9.78 16.04 -9.94
CA THR A 233 -8.37 16.39 -10.14
C THR A 233 -7.55 16.20 -8.86
N TRP A 234 -8.06 16.61 -7.70
CA TRP A 234 -7.39 16.36 -6.42
C TRP A 234 -7.29 14.87 -6.10
N GLN A 235 -8.31 14.09 -6.40
CA GLN A 235 -8.27 12.63 -6.22
C GLN A 235 -7.20 12.01 -7.12
N LEU A 236 -7.08 12.44 -8.37
CA LEU A 236 -6.01 11.97 -9.27
C LEU A 236 -4.62 12.32 -8.73
N LYS A 237 -4.41 13.58 -8.29
CA LYS A 237 -3.15 14.01 -7.66
C LYS A 237 -2.80 13.15 -6.44
N ALA A 238 -3.79 12.89 -5.57
CA ALA A 238 -3.60 12.07 -4.37
C ALA A 238 -3.19 10.63 -4.70
N VAL A 239 -3.81 10.01 -5.72
CA VAL A 239 -3.47 8.66 -6.18
C VAL A 239 -2.07 8.63 -6.81
N MET A 240 -1.70 9.64 -7.59
CA MET A 240 -0.36 9.77 -8.17
C MET A 240 0.72 10.08 -7.12
N GLY A 241 0.35 10.61 -5.96
CA GLY A 241 1.30 10.97 -4.90
C GLY A 241 2.01 12.30 -5.15
N ILE A 242 1.43 13.20 -5.95
CA ILE A 242 1.95 14.55 -6.20
C ILE A 242 1.25 15.58 -5.32
N ASP A 243 1.88 16.75 -5.16
CA ASP A 243 1.36 17.84 -4.36
C ASP A 243 0.02 18.35 -4.93
N LEU A 244 -0.94 18.64 -4.02
CA LEU A 244 -2.26 19.16 -4.38
C LEU A 244 -2.20 20.55 -5.01
N ASP A 245 -1.16 21.32 -4.71
CA ASP A 245 -0.95 22.69 -5.24
C ASP A 245 -0.30 22.69 -6.64
N THR A 246 0.13 21.54 -7.17
CA THR A 246 0.69 21.43 -8.53
C THR A 246 -0.42 21.60 -9.56
N ASP A 247 -0.31 22.56 -10.46
CA ASP A 247 -1.28 22.75 -11.55
C ASP A 247 -1.14 21.62 -12.59
N ILE A 248 -2.19 20.83 -12.76
CA ILE A 248 -2.26 19.78 -13.77
C ILE A 248 -3.48 19.98 -14.67
N LYS A 249 -3.32 19.63 -15.94
CA LYS A 249 -4.42 19.54 -16.91
C LYS A 249 -4.38 18.17 -17.56
N VAL A 250 -5.48 17.46 -17.45
CA VAL A 250 -5.65 16.16 -18.13
C VAL A 250 -5.83 16.41 -19.63
N VAL A 251 -5.12 15.63 -20.44
CA VAL A 251 -5.20 15.71 -21.92
C VAL A 251 -5.90 14.46 -22.44
N GLY A 252 -7.00 14.65 -23.13
CA GLY A 252 -7.81 13.60 -23.74
C GLY A 252 -9.30 13.92 -23.64
N ASP A 253 -10.10 13.21 -24.39
CA ASP A 253 -11.58 13.23 -24.31
C ASP A 253 -12.07 11.81 -23.99
N LEU A 254 -13.14 11.73 -23.20
CA LEU A 254 -13.79 10.46 -22.90
C LEU A 254 -14.26 9.74 -24.18
N ASN A 255 -14.58 10.50 -25.23
CA ASN A 255 -14.97 9.97 -26.53
C ASN A 255 -13.82 9.24 -27.27
N ASP A 256 -12.57 9.52 -26.95
CA ASP A 256 -11.41 8.83 -27.56
C ASP A 256 -11.43 7.33 -27.24
N TYR A 257 -12.05 6.96 -26.13
CA TYR A 257 -12.20 5.57 -25.67
C TYR A 257 -13.38 4.82 -26.30
N THR A 258 -14.18 5.49 -27.15
CA THR A 258 -15.34 4.87 -27.81
C THR A 258 -14.93 3.68 -28.69
N ASN A 259 -13.81 3.78 -29.39
CA ASN A 259 -13.28 2.68 -30.22
C ASN A 259 -12.92 1.46 -29.36
N THR A 260 -12.39 1.66 -28.16
CA THR A 260 -12.09 0.57 -27.21
C THR A 260 -13.37 -0.12 -26.74
N LEU A 261 -14.43 0.65 -26.49
CA LEU A 261 -15.75 0.14 -26.08
C LEU A 261 -16.40 -0.69 -27.19
N LEU A 262 -16.27 -0.28 -28.46
CA LEU A 262 -16.85 -0.97 -29.60
C LEU A 262 -16.01 -2.17 -30.12
N THR A 263 -14.77 -2.29 -29.70
CA THR A 263 -13.92 -3.44 -30.06
C THR A 263 -14.39 -4.67 -29.28
N PRO A 264 -14.62 -5.83 -29.94
CA PRO A 264 -15.02 -7.05 -29.24
C PRO A 264 -13.97 -7.43 -28.20
N TYR A 265 -14.37 -7.44 -26.94
CA TYR A 265 -13.51 -7.89 -25.86
C TYR A 265 -13.64 -9.40 -25.72
N VAL A 266 -12.53 -10.12 -25.89
CA VAL A 266 -12.46 -11.56 -25.62
C VAL A 266 -12.21 -11.72 -24.13
N SER A 267 -13.16 -12.30 -23.43
CA SER A 267 -13.00 -12.65 -22.01
C SER A 267 -11.91 -13.69 -21.88
N GLU A 268 -10.78 -13.30 -21.30
CA GLU A 268 -9.75 -14.24 -20.83
C GLU A 268 -10.16 -14.71 -19.44
N ASP A 269 -10.63 -15.97 -19.34
CA ASP A 269 -10.89 -16.63 -18.04
C ASP A 269 -9.59 -17.11 -17.38
N ASP A 270 -8.43 -16.64 -17.84
CA ASP A 270 -7.13 -17.05 -17.34
C ASP A 270 -6.75 -16.31 -16.06
N LEU A 271 -6.73 -17.06 -14.97
CA LEU A 271 -6.30 -16.60 -13.64
C LEU A 271 -4.84 -16.93 -13.33
N SER A 272 -4.07 -17.44 -14.29
CA SER A 272 -2.67 -17.86 -14.06
C SER A 272 -1.78 -16.73 -13.55
N ASN A 273 -2.06 -15.50 -13.96
CA ASN A 273 -1.32 -14.29 -13.56
C ASN A 273 -1.98 -13.54 -12.38
N ASN A 274 -3.07 -14.08 -11.82
CA ASN A 274 -3.73 -13.43 -10.68
C ASN A 274 -2.83 -13.44 -9.44
N SER A 275 -2.46 -12.24 -8.98
CA SER A 275 -1.53 -12.06 -7.87
C SER A 275 -2.00 -12.72 -6.58
N THR A 276 -3.29 -12.70 -6.28
CA THR A 276 -3.84 -13.32 -5.05
C THR A 276 -3.66 -14.84 -5.08
N LEU A 277 -3.89 -15.50 -6.21
CA LEU A 277 -3.68 -16.95 -6.34
C LEU A 277 -2.20 -17.31 -6.26
N ILE A 278 -1.33 -16.52 -6.90
CA ILE A 278 0.13 -16.72 -6.80
C ILE A 278 0.61 -16.57 -5.35
N GLN A 279 0.10 -15.58 -4.61
CA GLN A 279 0.41 -15.42 -3.18
C GLN A 279 -0.03 -16.65 -2.36
N LEU A 280 -1.22 -17.20 -2.63
CA LEU A 280 -1.70 -18.40 -1.96
C LEU A 280 -0.84 -19.63 -2.31
N ASP A 281 -0.37 -19.77 -3.55
CA ASP A 281 0.55 -20.84 -3.95
C ASP A 281 1.92 -20.72 -3.26
N ILE A 282 2.43 -19.50 -3.08
CA ILE A 282 3.65 -19.25 -2.29
C ILE A 282 3.40 -19.64 -0.82
N GLN A 283 2.28 -19.25 -0.23
CA GLN A 283 1.92 -19.60 1.16
C GLN A 283 1.76 -21.11 1.35
N ASP A 284 1.24 -21.85 0.37
CA ASP A 284 1.17 -23.32 0.41
C ASP A 284 2.57 -23.94 0.46
N ARG A 285 3.49 -23.47 -0.39
CA ARG A 285 4.90 -23.90 -0.36
C ARG A 285 5.59 -23.55 0.96
N MET A 286 5.25 -22.42 1.59
CA MET A 286 5.76 -22.02 2.90
C MET A 286 5.25 -22.96 4.01
N LEU A 287 3.97 -23.37 3.98
CA LEU A 287 3.41 -24.34 4.91
C LEU A 287 4.05 -25.73 4.73
N GLU A 288 4.31 -26.16 3.50
CA GLU A 288 5.07 -27.38 3.26
C GLU A 288 6.49 -27.32 3.83
N SER A 289 7.18 -26.18 3.65
CA SER A 289 8.50 -25.97 4.24
C SER A 289 8.44 -25.98 5.76
N THR A 290 7.40 -25.37 6.36
CA THR A 290 7.14 -25.41 7.81
C THR A 290 6.95 -26.83 8.31
N ILE A 291 6.17 -27.66 7.61
CA ILE A 291 6.00 -29.08 7.93
C ILE A 291 7.33 -29.84 7.85
N ARG A 292 8.14 -29.57 6.81
CA ARG A 292 9.50 -30.16 6.70
C ARG A 292 10.40 -29.72 7.82
N MET A 293 10.38 -28.42 8.19
CA MET A 293 11.13 -27.85 9.29
C MET A 293 10.77 -28.53 10.63
N GLN A 294 9.46 -28.72 10.90
CA GLN A 294 9.00 -29.42 12.10
C GLN A 294 9.41 -30.90 12.14
N LYS A 295 9.38 -31.59 10.97
CA LYS A 295 9.90 -32.97 10.88
C LYS A 295 11.40 -33.04 11.18
N LYS A 296 12.17 -32.03 10.74
CA LYS A 296 13.61 -31.95 10.98
C LYS A 296 13.98 -31.67 12.46
N GLN A 297 13.01 -31.30 13.32
CA GLN A 297 13.20 -31.20 14.77
C GLN A 297 13.47 -32.55 15.45
N TYR A 298 13.25 -33.68 14.77
CA TYR A 298 13.62 -35.01 15.25
C TYR A 298 15.11 -35.35 15.00
N ILE A 299 15.77 -34.60 14.12
CA ILE A 299 17.18 -34.80 13.79
C ILE A 299 18.06 -34.23 14.91
N PRO A 300 19.09 -34.99 15.38
CA PRO A 300 20.04 -34.48 16.36
C PRO A 300 20.69 -33.17 15.90
N THR A 301 20.97 -32.29 16.87
CA THR A 301 21.70 -31.04 16.64
C THR A 301 23.09 -31.13 17.28
N LEU A 302 24.09 -30.59 16.58
CA LEU A 302 25.47 -30.49 17.04
C LEU A 302 25.88 -29.01 17.08
N ALA A 303 26.37 -28.55 18.21
CA ALA A 303 26.89 -27.21 18.38
C ALA A 303 28.31 -27.22 18.97
N ALA A 304 29.16 -26.29 18.56
CA ALA A 304 30.44 -26.03 19.16
C ALA A 304 30.38 -24.75 19.99
N SER A 305 31.04 -24.76 21.14
CA SER A 305 31.23 -23.56 21.96
C SER A 305 32.62 -23.46 22.52
N ILE A 306 33.11 -22.24 22.64
CA ILE A 306 34.36 -21.89 23.32
C ILE A 306 34.02 -20.81 24.34
N ASN A 307 34.43 -21.03 25.58
CA ASN A 307 34.23 -20.07 26.65
C ASN A 307 35.57 -19.75 27.29
N TYR A 308 35.81 -18.48 27.52
CA TYR A 308 36.92 -17.96 28.30
C TYR A 308 36.37 -17.15 29.46
N ASN A 309 36.71 -17.53 30.69
CA ASN A 309 36.27 -16.84 31.89
C ASN A 309 37.48 -16.28 32.63
N TYR A 310 37.37 -15.05 33.10
CA TYR A 310 38.33 -14.41 33.97
C TYR A 310 37.57 -13.99 35.24
N SER A 311 37.76 -14.75 36.29
CA SER A 311 37.02 -14.59 37.55
C SER A 311 37.93 -14.14 38.67
N ALA A 312 37.43 -13.28 39.54
CA ALA A 312 38.07 -12.88 40.77
C ALA A 312 37.18 -13.15 41.96
N MET A 313 37.72 -13.80 42.97
CA MET A 313 37.00 -14.11 44.20
C MET A 313 37.82 -13.66 45.40
N GLY A 314 37.18 -13.08 46.40
CA GLY A 314 37.85 -12.68 47.64
C GLY A 314 36.92 -11.97 48.61
N ASP A 315 37.37 -11.88 49.87
CA ASP A 315 36.69 -11.12 50.91
C ASP A 315 37.31 -9.69 50.98
N GLU A 316 38.58 -9.54 51.31
CA GLU A 316 39.30 -8.26 51.33
C GLU A 316 40.19 -8.11 50.10
N THR A 317 40.79 -9.20 49.60
CA THR A 317 41.65 -9.22 48.42
C THR A 317 41.04 -10.09 47.34
N LEU A 318 41.08 -9.60 46.10
CA LEU A 318 40.56 -10.31 44.93
C LEU A 318 41.65 -11.12 44.27
N ASN A 319 41.48 -12.44 44.22
CA ASN A 319 42.37 -13.34 43.49
C ASN A 319 41.75 -13.65 42.12
N TRP A 320 42.51 -13.44 41.06
CA TRP A 320 42.08 -13.60 39.69
C TRP A 320 42.48 -14.97 39.12
N PHE A 321 41.51 -15.65 38.50
CA PHE A 321 41.71 -16.98 37.91
C PHE A 321 41.20 -16.98 36.47
N PRO A 322 42.05 -17.24 35.47
CA PRO A 322 41.59 -17.53 34.11
C PRO A 322 41.11 -18.98 34.01
N SER A 323 40.07 -19.19 33.24
CA SER A 323 39.66 -20.55 32.83
C SER A 323 39.15 -20.52 31.40
N SER A 324 39.40 -21.57 30.63
CA SER A 324 38.89 -21.72 29.27
C SER A 324 38.43 -23.16 29.03
N ASN A 325 37.34 -23.29 28.29
CA ASN A 325 36.87 -24.59 27.87
C ASN A 325 36.34 -24.53 26.43
N ALA A 326 36.54 -25.59 25.68
CA ALA A 326 35.92 -25.85 24.41
C ALA A 326 35.00 -27.07 24.54
N ALA A 327 33.81 -26.99 24.02
CA ALA A 327 32.83 -28.07 24.10
C ALA A 327 32.13 -28.32 22.77
N LEU A 328 31.89 -29.59 22.49
CA LEU A 328 30.96 -30.04 21.45
C LEU A 328 29.70 -30.60 22.13
N SER A 329 28.56 -30.02 21.85
CA SER A 329 27.29 -30.44 22.44
C SER A 329 26.44 -31.11 21.39
N LEU A 330 26.15 -32.41 21.58
CA LEU A 330 25.20 -33.18 20.78
C LEU A 330 23.87 -33.28 21.54
N SER A 331 22.79 -32.77 20.97
CA SER A 331 21.46 -32.88 21.55
C SER A 331 20.58 -33.77 20.67
N ILE A 332 20.06 -34.86 21.28
CA ILE A 332 19.20 -35.84 20.62
C ILE A 332 17.83 -35.80 21.30
N PRO A 333 16.78 -35.28 20.64
CA PRO A 333 15.45 -35.23 21.23
C PRO A 333 14.77 -36.61 21.16
N VAL A 334 14.72 -37.35 22.26
CA VAL A 334 14.17 -38.69 22.31
C VAL A 334 12.67 -38.68 22.53
N PHE A 335 12.18 -37.86 23.45
CA PHE A 335 10.76 -37.76 23.78
C PHE A 335 10.41 -36.33 24.25
N ASP A 336 9.29 -35.82 23.79
CA ASP A 336 8.83 -34.44 24.05
C ASP A 336 7.33 -34.37 24.43
N GLY A 337 6.77 -35.47 24.91
CA GLY A 337 5.33 -35.52 25.22
C GLY A 337 4.43 -35.44 23.99
N PHE A 338 4.91 -35.88 22.81
CA PHE A 338 4.23 -35.80 21.49
C PHE A 338 4.02 -34.39 20.94
N GLN A 339 4.64 -33.35 21.51
CA GLN A 339 4.49 -31.95 21.08
C GLN A 339 4.79 -31.80 19.59
N LYS A 340 5.93 -32.33 19.12
CA LYS A 340 6.33 -32.23 17.68
C LYS A 340 5.32 -32.91 16.77
N ARG A 341 4.77 -34.06 17.19
CA ARG A 341 3.74 -34.78 16.42
C ARG A 341 2.48 -33.94 16.26
N TYR A 342 2.02 -33.29 17.33
CA TYR A 342 0.83 -32.43 17.26
C TYR A 342 1.07 -31.17 16.48
N ASN A 343 2.26 -30.54 16.57
CA ASN A 343 2.63 -29.40 15.75
C ASN A 343 2.59 -29.73 14.25
N ILE A 344 3.14 -30.90 13.86
CA ILE A 344 3.06 -31.38 12.46
C ILE A 344 1.61 -31.60 12.01
N LYS A 345 0.75 -32.19 12.87
CA LYS A 345 -0.66 -32.37 12.56
C LYS A 345 -1.38 -31.03 12.40
N GLN A 346 -1.10 -30.07 13.28
CA GLN A 346 -1.65 -28.73 13.21
C GLN A 346 -1.27 -28.04 11.90
N SER A 347 0.02 -28.08 11.51
CA SER A 347 0.46 -27.47 10.24
C SER A 347 -0.14 -28.16 9.02
N LYS A 348 -0.39 -29.46 9.07
CA LYS A 348 -1.12 -30.17 7.98
C LYS A 348 -2.57 -29.70 7.87
N VAL A 349 -3.26 -29.51 9.02
CA VAL A 349 -4.62 -28.96 9.02
C VAL A 349 -4.62 -27.54 8.46
N SER A 350 -3.62 -26.70 8.85
CA SER A 350 -3.48 -25.36 8.29
C SER A 350 -3.28 -25.38 6.78
N LYS A 351 -2.51 -26.35 6.23
CA LYS A 351 -2.36 -26.51 4.78
C LYS A 351 -3.69 -26.85 4.11
N ASN A 352 -4.45 -27.83 4.65
CA ASN A 352 -5.76 -28.17 4.10
C ASN A 352 -6.75 -26.99 4.16
N MET A 353 -6.68 -26.18 5.23
CA MET A 353 -7.47 -24.93 5.32
C MET A 353 -7.10 -23.94 4.22
N LEU A 354 -5.81 -23.79 3.92
CA LEU A 354 -5.33 -22.92 2.85
C LEU A 354 -5.78 -23.41 1.47
N GLU A 355 -5.76 -24.73 1.22
CA GLU A 355 -6.26 -25.34 -0.02
C GLU A 355 -7.75 -25.01 -0.24
N LEU A 356 -8.58 -25.17 0.81
CA LEU A 356 -10.00 -24.79 0.74
C LEU A 356 -10.18 -23.28 0.54
N GLN A 357 -9.39 -22.46 1.21
CA GLN A 357 -9.41 -21.00 1.00
C GLN A 357 -9.03 -20.63 -0.43
N ARG A 358 -8.06 -21.34 -1.02
CA ARG A 358 -7.66 -21.14 -2.42
C ARG A 358 -8.80 -21.46 -3.38
N GLU A 359 -9.51 -22.61 -3.17
CA GLU A 359 -10.66 -22.99 -3.97
C GLU A 359 -11.78 -21.94 -3.90
N ASP A 360 -12.10 -21.46 -2.69
CA ASP A 360 -13.12 -20.42 -2.51
C ASP A 360 -12.71 -19.09 -3.15
N THR A 361 -11.43 -18.72 -3.02
CA THR A 361 -10.87 -17.52 -3.67
C THR A 361 -10.97 -17.62 -5.19
N GLU A 362 -10.57 -18.76 -5.77
CA GLU A 362 -10.65 -18.99 -7.22
C GLU A 362 -12.11 -18.92 -7.72
N ARG A 363 -13.05 -19.50 -6.97
CA ARG A 363 -14.50 -19.43 -7.28
C ARG A 363 -15.00 -17.99 -7.28
N ASN A 364 -14.61 -17.20 -6.27
CA ASN A 364 -15.01 -15.79 -6.15
C ASN A 364 -14.40 -14.94 -7.26
N LEU A 365 -13.13 -15.18 -7.64
CA LEU A 365 -12.48 -14.50 -8.76
C LEU A 365 -13.18 -14.80 -10.09
N ARG A 366 -13.57 -16.05 -10.34
CA ARG A 366 -14.35 -16.42 -11.54
C ARG A 366 -15.71 -15.74 -11.58
N ILE A 367 -16.39 -15.60 -10.42
CA ILE A 367 -17.64 -14.83 -10.32
C ILE A 367 -17.39 -13.36 -10.63
N ALA A 368 -16.30 -12.76 -10.08
CA ALA A 368 -15.96 -11.37 -10.33
C ALA A 368 -15.65 -11.11 -11.82
N ILE A 369 -14.89 -11.99 -12.48
CA ILE A 369 -14.62 -11.91 -13.93
C ILE A 369 -15.92 -11.91 -14.72
N ARG A 370 -16.83 -12.86 -14.45
CA ARG A 370 -18.13 -12.91 -15.13
C ARG A 370 -18.94 -11.63 -14.92
N ASN A 371 -18.97 -11.14 -13.67
CA ASN A 371 -19.67 -9.90 -13.34
C ASN A 371 -19.10 -8.69 -14.10
N TYR A 372 -17.78 -8.53 -14.19
CA TYR A 372 -17.19 -7.43 -14.97
C TYR A 372 -17.44 -7.58 -16.47
N ASN A 373 -17.41 -8.79 -17.02
CA ASN A 373 -17.78 -9.06 -18.41
C ASN A 373 -19.24 -8.69 -18.68
N ASP A 374 -20.16 -9.07 -17.80
CA ASP A 374 -21.58 -8.71 -17.90
C ASP A 374 -21.79 -7.20 -17.78
N GLN A 375 -21.08 -6.54 -16.84
CA GLN A 375 -21.11 -5.08 -16.72
C GLN A 375 -20.58 -4.38 -17.97
N MET A 376 -19.47 -4.84 -18.55
CA MET A 376 -18.96 -4.29 -19.81
C MET A 376 -19.97 -4.46 -20.95
N ALA A 377 -20.58 -5.65 -21.08
CA ALA A 377 -21.62 -5.91 -22.09
C ALA A 377 -22.85 -5.00 -21.90
N LEU A 378 -23.25 -4.75 -20.65
CA LEU A 378 -24.33 -3.83 -20.32
C LEU A 378 -23.96 -2.38 -20.67
N CYS A 379 -22.72 -1.95 -20.34
CA CYS A 379 -22.24 -0.61 -20.67
C CYS A 379 -22.22 -0.37 -22.20
N ILE A 380 -21.85 -1.38 -23.00
CA ILE A 380 -21.89 -1.29 -24.47
C ILE A 380 -23.34 -1.05 -24.95
N LYS A 381 -24.31 -1.82 -24.44
CA LYS A 381 -25.73 -1.64 -24.78
C LYS A 381 -26.24 -0.27 -24.35
N ASN A 382 -25.89 0.17 -23.14
CA ASN A 382 -26.29 1.49 -22.64
C ASN A 382 -25.69 2.61 -23.48
N TYR A 383 -24.41 2.49 -23.88
CA TYR A 383 -23.77 3.45 -24.77
C TYR A 383 -24.46 3.53 -26.12
N GLN A 384 -24.77 2.37 -26.75
CA GLN A 384 -25.48 2.34 -28.05
C GLN A 384 -26.85 3.01 -27.95
N ALA A 385 -27.62 2.72 -26.90
CA ALA A 385 -28.93 3.35 -26.66
C ALA A 385 -28.80 4.86 -26.40
N ALA A 386 -27.85 5.27 -25.55
CA ALA A 386 -27.59 6.67 -25.23
C ALA A 386 -27.11 7.45 -26.46
N ASN A 387 -26.24 6.86 -27.29
CA ASN A 387 -25.78 7.50 -28.53
C ASN A 387 -26.93 7.75 -29.52
N ALA A 388 -27.83 6.78 -29.71
CA ALA A 388 -29.01 6.96 -30.52
C ALA A 388 -29.94 8.03 -29.92
N THR A 389 -30.07 8.06 -28.59
CA THR A 389 -30.88 9.09 -27.90
C THR A 389 -30.28 10.48 -28.06
N VAL A 390 -28.94 10.63 -27.95
CA VAL A 390 -28.27 11.91 -28.21
C VAL A 390 -28.54 12.43 -29.62
N GLU A 391 -28.46 11.55 -30.64
CA GLU A 391 -28.74 11.94 -32.03
C GLU A 391 -30.18 12.46 -32.22
N VAL A 392 -31.17 11.78 -31.64
CA VAL A 392 -32.58 12.19 -31.72
C VAL A 392 -32.83 13.46 -30.89
N ALA A 393 -32.28 13.54 -29.67
CA ALA A 393 -32.44 14.69 -28.79
C ALA A 393 -31.78 15.94 -29.38
N GLN A 394 -30.61 15.81 -30.02
CA GLN A 394 -29.97 16.92 -30.75
C GLN A 394 -30.84 17.45 -31.88
N LYS A 395 -31.38 16.56 -32.71
CA LYS A 395 -32.31 16.97 -33.77
C LYS A 395 -33.59 17.65 -33.22
N SER A 396 -34.10 17.13 -32.10
CA SER A 396 -35.28 17.72 -31.44
C SER A 396 -34.96 19.12 -30.91
N TYR A 397 -33.80 19.30 -30.28
CA TYR A 397 -33.33 20.60 -29.78
C TYR A 397 -33.17 21.61 -30.93
N ASP A 398 -32.47 21.24 -32.01
CA ASP A 398 -32.24 22.10 -33.18
C ASP A 398 -33.54 22.56 -33.83
N ILE A 399 -34.53 21.67 -33.89
CA ILE A 399 -35.86 22.00 -34.42
C ILE A 399 -36.60 22.93 -33.45
N SER A 400 -36.62 22.63 -32.16
CA SER A 400 -37.27 23.45 -31.12
C SER A 400 -36.68 24.84 -31.05
N GLU A 401 -35.35 24.97 -31.16
CA GLU A 401 -34.64 26.26 -31.18
C GLU A 401 -35.10 27.12 -32.38
N LYS A 402 -35.10 26.55 -33.60
CA LYS A 402 -35.56 27.24 -34.81
C LYS A 402 -37.03 27.63 -34.74
N MET A 403 -37.89 26.74 -34.23
CA MET A 403 -39.32 27.01 -34.05
C MET A 403 -39.58 28.11 -33.01
N TYR A 404 -38.77 28.14 -31.91
CA TYR A 404 -38.84 29.20 -30.91
C TYR A 404 -38.40 30.53 -31.48
N GLU A 405 -37.35 30.58 -32.30
CA GLU A 405 -36.85 31.81 -32.95
C GLU A 405 -37.91 32.44 -33.86
N VAL A 406 -38.69 31.63 -34.59
CA VAL A 406 -39.77 32.12 -35.45
C VAL A 406 -41.14 32.24 -34.74
N GLY A 407 -41.19 32.06 -33.43
CA GLY A 407 -42.38 32.21 -32.59
C GLY A 407 -43.42 31.09 -32.75
N LYS A 408 -43.03 29.92 -33.24
CA LYS A 408 -43.92 28.74 -33.44
C LYS A 408 -43.77 27.68 -32.33
N ALA A 409 -42.78 27.80 -31.45
CA ALA A 409 -42.64 26.98 -30.25
C ALA A 409 -42.59 27.86 -29.01
N THR A 410 -42.94 27.28 -27.88
CA THR A 410 -42.87 27.92 -26.56
C THR A 410 -41.48 27.78 -25.95
N MET A 411 -41.14 28.66 -24.99
CA MET A 411 -39.90 28.54 -24.21
C MET A 411 -39.84 27.23 -23.40
N VAL A 412 -41.01 26.70 -23.03
CA VAL A 412 -41.08 25.42 -22.28
C VAL A 412 -40.65 24.26 -23.18
N GLU A 413 -41.15 24.21 -24.41
CA GLU A 413 -40.77 23.17 -25.39
C GLU A 413 -39.27 23.20 -25.71
N LEU A 414 -38.67 24.39 -25.83
CA LEU A 414 -37.24 24.55 -26.03
C LEU A 414 -36.42 24.04 -24.82
N ASN A 415 -36.86 24.44 -23.61
CA ASN A 415 -36.18 23.98 -22.38
C ASN A 415 -36.26 22.48 -22.18
N ASP A 416 -37.44 21.87 -22.45
CA ASP A 416 -37.64 20.42 -22.35
C ASP A 416 -36.74 19.66 -23.34
N ALA A 417 -36.58 20.17 -24.55
CA ALA A 417 -35.68 19.60 -25.55
C ALA A 417 -34.20 19.73 -25.10
N GLN A 418 -33.80 20.87 -24.51
CA GLN A 418 -32.46 21.11 -24.01
C GLN A 418 -32.10 20.20 -22.83
N VAL A 419 -33.02 20.05 -21.86
CA VAL A 419 -32.84 19.14 -20.72
C VAL A 419 -32.74 17.68 -21.19
N SER A 420 -33.57 17.29 -22.18
CA SER A 420 -33.50 15.94 -22.75
C SER A 420 -32.17 15.66 -23.45
N LEU A 421 -31.62 16.63 -24.18
CA LEU A 421 -30.30 16.53 -24.81
C LEU A 421 -29.19 16.42 -23.76
N MET A 422 -29.19 17.31 -22.75
CA MET A 422 -28.24 17.29 -21.64
C MET A 422 -28.23 15.92 -20.96
N GLN A 423 -29.41 15.40 -20.61
CA GLN A 423 -29.52 14.10 -19.94
C GLN A 423 -29.00 12.95 -20.80
N ALA A 424 -29.25 12.98 -22.12
CA ALA A 424 -28.73 11.97 -23.05
C ALA A 424 -27.19 12.03 -23.14
N GLN A 425 -26.61 13.22 -23.25
CA GLN A 425 -25.14 13.42 -23.30
C GLN A 425 -24.47 12.95 -22.03
N LEU A 426 -25.00 13.29 -20.85
CA LEU A 426 -24.46 12.82 -19.55
C LEU A 426 -24.56 11.30 -19.42
N THR A 427 -25.70 10.71 -19.87
CA THR A 427 -25.87 9.25 -19.86
C THR A 427 -24.87 8.54 -20.77
N GLN A 428 -24.60 9.12 -21.96
CA GLN A 428 -23.58 8.60 -22.88
C GLN A 428 -22.19 8.63 -22.25
N ALA A 429 -21.78 9.77 -21.68
CA ALA A 429 -20.49 9.92 -21.02
C ALA A 429 -20.33 8.94 -19.85
N GLN A 430 -21.38 8.79 -19.03
CA GLN A 430 -21.40 7.85 -17.92
C GLN A 430 -21.25 6.39 -18.37
N ALA A 431 -21.83 6.01 -19.52
CA ALA A 431 -21.70 4.66 -20.06
C ALA A 431 -20.26 4.34 -20.48
N ILE A 432 -19.55 5.30 -21.11
CA ILE A 432 -18.14 5.15 -21.48
C ILE A 432 -17.29 5.00 -20.23
N TYR A 433 -17.45 5.89 -19.26
CA TYR A 433 -16.73 5.85 -17.98
C TYR A 433 -16.92 4.51 -17.27
N ASN A 434 -18.16 4.05 -17.11
CA ASN A 434 -18.46 2.79 -16.43
C ASN A 434 -17.81 1.58 -17.14
N PHE A 435 -17.76 1.60 -18.47
CA PHE A 435 -17.05 0.57 -19.24
C PHE A 435 -15.55 0.58 -18.94
N MET A 436 -14.91 1.75 -18.96
CA MET A 436 -13.48 1.89 -18.71
C MET A 436 -13.09 1.47 -17.29
N VAL A 437 -13.94 1.80 -16.30
CA VAL A 437 -13.77 1.36 -14.90
C VAL A 437 -13.92 -0.16 -14.77
N ALA A 438 -14.92 -0.75 -15.40
CA ALA A 438 -15.11 -2.21 -15.40
C ALA A 438 -13.94 -2.92 -16.07
N LYS A 439 -13.43 -2.39 -17.20
CA LYS A 439 -12.27 -2.93 -17.90
C LYS A 439 -11.01 -2.85 -17.02
N ALA A 440 -10.72 -1.70 -16.40
CA ALA A 440 -9.57 -1.55 -15.51
C ALA A 440 -9.63 -2.51 -14.32
N SER A 441 -10.84 -2.78 -13.79
CA SER A 441 -11.05 -3.73 -12.70
C SER A 441 -10.86 -5.19 -13.15
N LEU A 442 -11.25 -5.50 -14.37
CA LEU A 442 -11.01 -6.82 -14.96
C LEU A 442 -9.52 -7.05 -15.24
N ASP A 443 -8.82 -6.04 -15.79
CA ASP A 443 -7.38 -6.09 -16.06
C ASP A 443 -6.58 -6.33 -14.75
N GLU A 444 -7.00 -5.72 -13.62
CA GLU A 444 -6.44 -6.03 -12.30
C GLU A 444 -6.65 -7.50 -11.89
N LEU A 445 -7.86 -8.04 -12.08
CA LEU A 445 -8.17 -9.41 -11.70
C LEU A 445 -7.37 -10.45 -12.49
N ILE A 446 -7.15 -10.23 -13.77
CA ILE A 446 -6.33 -11.13 -14.60
C ILE A 446 -4.83 -10.85 -14.50
N GLY A 447 -4.43 -9.85 -13.70
CA GLY A 447 -3.03 -9.55 -13.42
C GLY A 447 -2.29 -8.84 -14.54
N LYS A 448 -2.97 -8.03 -15.36
CA LYS A 448 -2.34 -7.18 -16.39
C LYS A 448 -1.64 -5.99 -15.73
N GLU A 449 -0.42 -5.71 -16.19
CA GLU A 449 0.44 -4.62 -15.66
C GLU A 449 0.52 -3.40 -16.61
N GLU A 450 -0.33 -3.40 -17.66
CA GLU A 450 -0.41 -2.35 -18.68
C GLU A 450 -1.64 -1.47 -18.52
#